data_0bff7647aac3583cc9a3cc3e82dbc11f
#
_entry.id   0bff7647aac3583cc9a3cc3e82dbc11f
#
_cell.length_a   1.000
_cell.length_b   1.000
_cell.length_c   1.000
_cell.angle_alpha   90.00
_cell.angle_beta   90.00
_cell.angle_gamma   90.00
#
_symmetry.space_group_name_H-M   'P 1'
#
loop_
_entity.id
_entity.type
_entity.pdbx_description
1 polymer ?
#
loop_
_entity_poly.entity_id
_entity_poly.type
_entity_poly.pdbx_seq_one_letter_code
_entity_poly.pdbx_strand_id
1 'polypeptide(L)'
;METIIEARGLGKRYRHKDAVHDLNLSLPAGRACAFLGRNGAGKTTTIKMLAGLIRPGSGSSSLFGQDSQHLRPEDWQKTGYVSENQELYDWMTGKQLIAFTSKLYPNWDKSFEKELQEKLGIPLKRRISHCSRGEKVKLALLLAMTFRPRLLILDEPFAGLDPLVRSEFLDTVLEITRQNDWSIFFSTHDIDDVEKLADDVVIIDEGRLQVSESLDSLQERFRRIDLIGPHEPVSKTAAILGLEREGDHSRFIHTAFNGDTLATIQADHPQARVDASTLSLKEIFIALAKKFQTENPRS
;
A
#
# COMPACT_ATOMS: atom_id res chain seq x y z
N MET A 1 -3.54 -3.38 20.41
CA MET A 1 -4.35 -3.69 19.20
C MET A 1 -3.98 -5.07 18.71
N GLU A 2 -4.92 -5.83 18.16
CA GLU A 2 -4.62 -7.13 17.53
C GLU A 2 -3.77 -6.91 16.28
N THR A 3 -2.69 -7.70 16.11
CA THR A 3 -1.91 -7.69 14.85
C THR A 3 -2.55 -8.65 13.87
N ILE A 4 -2.89 -8.16 12.68
CA ILE A 4 -3.57 -8.97 11.65
C ILE A 4 -2.59 -9.57 10.62
N ILE A 5 -1.52 -8.85 10.30
CA ILE A 5 -0.40 -9.30 9.45
C ILE A 5 0.90 -9.08 10.20
N GLU A 6 1.76 -10.09 10.24
CA GLU A 6 3.11 -9.96 10.75
C GLU A 6 4.11 -10.63 9.83
N ALA A 7 5.26 -9.99 9.62
CA ALA A 7 6.42 -10.56 8.93
C ALA A 7 7.69 -10.31 9.75
N ARG A 8 8.55 -11.31 9.87
CA ARG A 8 9.80 -11.25 10.63
C ARG A 8 10.96 -11.81 9.79
N GLY A 9 11.88 -10.93 9.42
CA GLY A 9 13.05 -11.29 8.62
C GLY A 9 12.70 -11.89 7.27
N LEU A 10 11.53 -11.50 6.69
CA LEU A 10 10.98 -12.14 5.51
C LEU A 10 11.85 -11.86 4.29
N GLY A 11 12.28 -12.90 3.62
CA GLY A 11 13.14 -12.82 2.45
C GLY A 11 12.78 -13.81 1.35
N LYS A 12 13.02 -13.40 0.09
CA LYS A 12 12.82 -14.24 -1.09
C LYS A 12 13.84 -13.93 -2.16
N ARG A 13 14.51 -14.97 -2.63
CA ARG A 13 15.43 -14.90 -3.76
C ARG A 13 14.93 -15.75 -4.92
N TYR A 14 14.96 -15.18 -6.11
CA TYR A 14 14.68 -15.88 -7.37
C TYR A 14 15.96 -15.92 -8.20
N ARG A 15 16.52 -17.13 -8.39
CA ARG A 15 17.78 -17.36 -9.12
C ARG A 15 18.90 -16.43 -8.61
N HIS A 16 19.11 -15.30 -9.30
CA HIS A 16 20.20 -14.35 -9.00
C HIS A 16 19.71 -13.01 -8.43
N LYS A 17 18.38 -12.84 -8.25
CA LYS A 17 17.79 -11.57 -7.78
C LYS A 17 17.12 -11.78 -6.42
N ASP A 18 17.53 -10.99 -5.44
CA ASP A 18 16.81 -10.87 -4.18
C ASP A 18 15.57 -9.99 -4.42
N ALA A 19 14.39 -10.61 -4.33
CA ALA A 19 13.12 -9.92 -4.54
C ALA A 19 12.61 -9.27 -3.26
N VAL A 20 12.91 -9.86 -2.10
CA VAL A 20 12.60 -9.33 -0.76
C VAL A 20 13.74 -9.69 0.15
N HIS A 21 14.16 -8.74 0.99
CA HIS A 21 15.32 -8.87 1.84
C HIS A 21 15.04 -8.38 3.25
N ASP A 22 15.07 -9.29 4.23
CA ASP A 22 14.95 -9.01 5.67
C ASP A 22 13.78 -8.06 6.02
N LEU A 23 12.60 -8.30 5.43
CA LEU A 23 11.44 -7.45 5.62
C LEU A 23 10.76 -7.77 6.95
N ASN A 24 10.63 -6.73 7.78
CA ASN A 24 9.91 -6.79 9.05
C ASN A 24 8.70 -5.86 8.98
N LEU A 25 7.49 -6.40 9.19
CA LEU A 25 6.23 -5.68 9.06
C LEU A 25 5.25 -6.15 10.12
N SER A 26 4.54 -5.21 10.73
CA SER A 26 3.44 -5.50 11.66
C SER A 26 2.28 -4.55 11.38
N LEU A 27 1.12 -5.10 11.02
CA LEU A 27 -0.07 -4.32 10.72
C LEU A 27 -1.18 -4.60 11.73
N PRO A 28 -1.72 -3.56 12.37
CA PRO A 28 -2.86 -3.70 13.27
C PRO A 28 -4.16 -4.00 12.51
N ALA A 29 -5.11 -4.63 13.20
CA ALA A 29 -6.46 -4.86 12.69
C ALA A 29 -7.26 -3.54 12.59
N GLY A 30 -8.25 -3.50 11.68
CA GLY A 30 -9.18 -2.39 11.51
C GLY A 30 -8.59 -1.17 10.80
N ARG A 31 -7.46 -1.31 10.09
CA ARG A 31 -6.81 -0.22 9.37
C ARG A 31 -6.58 -0.55 7.91
N ALA A 32 -6.56 0.49 7.09
CA ALA A 32 -6.18 0.41 5.69
C ALA A 32 -4.68 0.75 5.55
N CYS A 33 -3.90 -0.22 5.08
CA CYS A 33 -2.47 -0.06 4.87
C CYS A 33 -2.10 -0.13 3.39
N ALA A 34 -1.50 0.95 2.89
CA ALA A 34 -0.95 0.99 1.56
C ALA A 34 0.48 0.45 1.52
N PHE A 35 0.73 -0.48 0.61
CA PHE A 35 2.05 -1.03 0.34
C PHE A 35 2.60 -0.43 -0.96
N LEU A 36 3.34 0.65 -0.81
CA LEU A 36 3.81 1.51 -1.89
C LEU A 36 5.23 1.14 -2.33
N GLY A 37 5.48 1.17 -3.61
CA GLY A 37 6.80 0.93 -4.17
C GLY A 37 6.78 0.88 -5.70
N ARG A 38 7.96 1.09 -6.30
CA ARG A 38 8.12 1.04 -7.76
C ARG A 38 7.83 -0.36 -8.32
N ASN A 39 7.62 -0.45 -9.62
CA ASN A 39 7.52 -1.74 -10.28
C ASN A 39 8.82 -2.54 -10.10
N GLY A 40 8.68 -3.80 -9.66
CA GLY A 40 9.81 -4.67 -9.35
C GLY A 40 10.45 -4.45 -7.97
N ALA A 41 9.88 -3.60 -7.09
CA ALA A 41 10.35 -3.39 -5.72
C ALA A 41 10.11 -4.58 -4.78
N GLY A 42 9.36 -5.61 -5.19
CA GLY A 42 9.07 -6.79 -4.39
C GLY A 42 7.65 -6.87 -3.81
N LYS A 43 6.75 -5.93 -4.15
CA LYS A 43 5.38 -5.86 -3.60
C LYS A 43 4.59 -7.17 -3.75
N THR A 44 4.36 -7.62 -4.98
CA THR A 44 3.64 -8.86 -5.27
C THR A 44 4.28 -10.09 -4.61
N THR A 45 5.62 -10.15 -4.59
CA THR A 45 6.34 -11.24 -3.90
C THR A 45 6.07 -11.24 -2.41
N THR A 46 6.13 -10.07 -1.78
CA THR A 46 5.82 -9.90 -0.35
C THR A 46 4.38 -10.30 -0.06
N ILE A 47 3.41 -9.76 -0.81
CA ILE A 47 1.99 -10.09 -0.66
C ILE A 47 1.76 -11.60 -0.77
N LYS A 48 2.34 -12.25 -1.77
CA LYS A 48 2.19 -13.70 -1.94
C LYS A 48 2.79 -14.50 -0.79
N MET A 49 3.89 -14.05 -0.18
CA MET A 49 4.46 -14.70 1.01
C MET A 49 3.56 -14.48 2.23
N LEU A 50 3.07 -13.26 2.45
CA LEU A 50 2.13 -12.94 3.53
C LEU A 50 0.85 -13.76 3.44
N ALA A 51 0.31 -13.89 2.24
CA ALA A 51 -0.86 -14.70 1.95
C ALA A 51 -0.59 -16.22 1.93
N GLY A 52 0.64 -16.69 2.18
CA GLY A 52 0.99 -18.12 2.16
C GLY A 52 0.94 -18.77 0.79
N LEU A 53 0.83 -18.01 -0.29
CA LEU A 53 0.76 -18.50 -1.68
C LEU A 53 2.13 -18.95 -2.22
N ILE A 54 3.21 -18.42 -1.66
CA ILE A 54 4.58 -18.86 -1.96
C ILE A 54 5.37 -18.98 -0.65
N ARG A 55 6.30 -19.92 -0.60
CA ARG A 55 7.20 -20.07 0.55
C ARG A 55 8.26 -18.96 0.56
N PRO A 56 8.53 -18.33 1.72
CA PRO A 56 9.69 -17.47 1.90
C PRO A 56 10.99 -18.28 1.76
N GLY A 57 12.08 -17.61 1.42
CA GLY A 57 13.44 -18.18 1.44
C GLY A 57 14.06 -18.08 2.82
N SER A 58 13.67 -17.06 3.60
CA SER A 58 14.06 -16.83 5.00
C SER A 58 12.95 -16.13 5.75
N GLY A 59 13.03 -16.16 7.08
CA GLY A 59 12.05 -15.52 7.96
C GLY A 59 10.69 -16.23 7.97
N SER A 60 9.70 -15.54 8.51
CA SER A 60 8.33 -16.06 8.65
C SER A 60 7.30 -14.97 8.49
N SER A 61 6.07 -15.34 8.19
CA SER A 61 4.91 -14.44 8.18
C SER A 61 3.70 -15.11 8.81
N SER A 62 2.79 -14.32 9.35
CA SER A 62 1.53 -14.80 9.91
C SER A 62 0.36 -13.91 9.54
N LEU A 63 -0.82 -14.52 9.39
CA LEU A 63 -2.12 -13.87 9.32
C LEU A 63 -2.94 -14.27 10.55
N PHE A 64 -3.52 -13.30 11.24
CA PHE A 64 -4.30 -13.54 12.48
C PHE A 64 -3.53 -14.37 13.53
N GLY A 65 -2.21 -14.23 13.61
CA GLY A 65 -1.34 -15.01 14.47
C GLY A 65 -1.05 -16.44 14.01
N GLN A 66 -1.60 -16.88 12.86
CA GLN A 66 -1.31 -18.20 12.26
C GLN A 66 -0.22 -18.08 11.21
N ASP A 67 0.74 -19.01 11.25
CA ASP A 67 1.80 -19.08 10.23
C ASP A 67 1.19 -19.13 8.81
N SER A 68 1.60 -18.20 7.96
CA SER A 68 1.10 -18.10 6.59
C SER A 68 1.31 -19.35 5.74
N GLN A 69 2.30 -20.18 6.08
CA GLN A 69 2.56 -21.45 5.37
C GLN A 69 1.64 -22.59 5.84
N HIS A 70 0.89 -22.40 6.91
CA HIS A 70 0.02 -23.42 7.52
C HIS A 70 -1.42 -22.90 7.71
N LEU A 71 -1.84 -21.93 6.88
CA LEU A 71 -3.22 -21.42 6.89
C LEU A 71 -4.22 -22.53 6.56
N ARG A 72 -5.26 -22.61 7.37
CA ARG A 72 -6.36 -23.56 7.20
C ARG A 72 -7.50 -22.93 6.40
N PRO A 73 -8.45 -23.72 5.91
CA PRO A 73 -9.63 -23.19 5.23
C PRO A 73 -10.38 -22.10 6.02
N GLU A 74 -10.45 -22.23 7.36
CA GLU A 74 -11.09 -21.27 8.26
C GLU A 74 -10.35 -19.92 8.30
N ASP A 75 -9.06 -19.91 8.09
CA ASP A 75 -8.24 -18.68 8.05
C ASP A 75 -8.44 -17.97 6.70
N TRP A 76 -8.56 -18.74 5.60
CA TRP A 76 -8.92 -18.22 4.28
C TRP A 76 -10.34 -17.69 4.19
N GLN A 77 -11.28 -18.22 4.98
CA GLN A 77 -12.64 -17.68 5.09
C GLN A 77 -12.71 -16.30 5.77
N LYS A 78 -11.60 -15.84 6.35
CA LYS A 78 -11.45 -14.49 6.93
C LYS A 78 -10.65 -13.54 6.03
N THR A 79 -10.13 -14.04 4.89
CA THR A 79 -9.20 -13.30 4.03
C THR A 79 -9.76 -13.21 2.61
N GLY A 80 -10.10 -12.00 2.17
CA GLY A 80 -10.34 -11.72 0.76
C GLY A 80 -9.03 -11.43 0.05
N TYR A 81 -8.81 -12.02 -1.12
CA TYR A 81 -7.61 -11.80 -1.92
C TYR A 81 -7.95 -11.50 -3.37
N VAL A 82 -7.41 -10.40 -3.90
CA VAL A 82 -7.51 -10.04 -5.31
C VAL A 82 -6.09 -9.80 -5.83
N SER A 83 -5.67 -10.55 -6.85
CA SER A 83 -4.36 -10.42 -7.45
C SER A 83 -4.36 -9.41 -8.60
N GLU A 84 -3.19 -8.84 -8.93
CA GLU A 84 -2.98 -7.93 -10.06
C GLU A 84 -3.49 -8.50 -11.39
N ASN A 85 -3.14 -9.75 -11.66
CA ASN A 85 -3.55 -10.49 -12.86
C ASN A 85 -4.56 -11.56 -12.46
N GLN A 86 -5.75 -11.11 -12.00
CA GLN A 86 -6.80 -12.01 -11.56
C GLN A 86 -7.30 -12.87 -12.72
N GLU A 87 -6.93 -14.15 -12.70
CA GLU A 87 -7.46 -15.14 -13.63
C GLU A 87 -8.80 -15.66 -13.11
N LEU A 88 -9.86 -15.37 -13.84
CA LEU A 88 -11.19 -15.89 -13.60
C LEU A 88 -11.50 -16.95 -14.68
N TYR A 89 -12.46 -17.84 -14.40
CA TYR A 89 -12.89 -18.86 -15.36
C TYR A 89 -13.58 -18.23 -16.56
N ASP A 90 -12.86 -17.93 -17.62
CA ASP A 90 -13.30 -17.19 -18.81
C ASP A 90 -14.52 -17.80 -19.52
N TRP A 91 -14.72 -19.12 -19.40
CA TRP A 91 -15.85 -19.86 -19.97
C TRP A 91 -17.15 -19.71 -19.17
N MET A 92 -17.09 -19.24 -17.91
CA MET A 92 -18.26 -18.98 -17.07
C MET A 92 -18.84 -17.60 -17.34
N THR A 93 -20.12 -17.42 -16.97
CA THR A 93 -20.71 -16.10 -16.75
C THR A 93 -20.44 -15.63 -15.33
N GLY A 94 -20.55 -14.30 -15.07
CA GLY A 94 -20.43 -13.78 -13.71
C GLY A 94 -21.36 -14.47 -12.72
N LYS A 95 -22.63 -14.72 -13.13
CA LYS A 95 -23.59 -15.45 -12.31
C LYS A 95 -23.16 -16.88 -11.99
N GLN A 96 -22.58 -17.59 -12.95
CA GLN A 96 -22.09 -18.96 -12.73
C GLN A 96 -20.90 -18.99 -11.79
N LEU A 97 -19.97 -18.03 -11.93
CA LEU A 97 -18.80 -17.94 -11.05
C LEU A 97 -19.22 -17.62 -9.62
N ILE A 98 -20.13 -16.67 -9.40
CA ILE A 98 -20.69 -16.35 -8.08
C ILE A 98 -21.35 -17.59 -7.47
N ALA A 99 -22.22 -18.28 -8.22
CA ALA A 99 -22.90 -19.49 -7.74
C ALA A 99 -21.94 -20.65 -7.44
N PHE A 100 -20.80 -20.74 -8.14
CA PHE A 100 -19.75 -21.70 -7.86
C PHE A 100 -19.00 -21.34 -6.57
N THR A 101 -18.51 -20.10 -6.49
CA THR A 101 -17.70 -19.61 -5.36
C THR A 101 -18.50 -19.60 -4.05
N SER A 102 -19.79 -19.23 -4.10
CA SER A 102 -20.66 -19.18 -2.91
C SER A 102 -20.77 -20.51 -2.17
N LYS A 103 -20.56 -21.64 -2.84
CA LYS A 103 -20.56 -22.96 -2.21
C LYS A 103 -19.30 -23.30 -1.42
N LEU A 104 -18.22 -22.55 -1.66
CA LEU A 104 -16.93 -22.74 -0.97
C LEU A 104 -16.86 -21.97 0.35
N TYR A 105 -17.76 -21.00 0.56
CA TYR A 105 -17.75 -20.14 1.72
C TYR A 105 -19.03 -20.30 2.55
N PRO A 106 -18.97 -20.92 3.73
CA PRO A 106 -20.14 -21.10 4.61
C PRO A 106 -20.82 -19.77 5.00
N ASN A 107 -20.04 -18.71 5.11
CA ASN A 107 -20.48 -17.38 5.53
C ASN A 107 -20.88 -16.49 4.34
N TRP A 108 -21.18 -17.06 3.19
CA TRP A 108 -21.58 -16.28 2.01
C TRP A 108 -22.88 -15.51 2.27
N ASP A 109 -22.78 -14.17 2.25
CA ASP A 109 -23.92 -13.28 2.52
C ASP A 109 -24.62 -12.87 1.23
N LYS A 110 -25.79 -13.50 0.96
CA LYS A 110 -26.57 -13.24 -0.26
C LYS A 110 -27.16 -11.84 -0.32
N SER A 111 -27.45 -11.21 0.82
CA SER A 111 -27.96 -9.85 0.84
C SER A 111 -26.88 -8.86 0.46
N PHE A 112 -25.67 -9.06 0.99
CA PHE A 112 -24.50 -8.28 0.66
C PHE A 112 -24.00 -8.53 -0.78
N GLU A 113 -24.10 -9.78 -1.27
CA GLU A 113 -23.86 -10.09 -2.69
C GLU A 113 -24.70 -9.20 -3.61
N LYS A 114 -26.00 -9.08 -3.32
CA LYS A 114 -26.92 -8.26 -4.12
C LYS A 114 -26.55 -6.78 -4.06
N GLU A 115 -26.25 -6.26 -2.88
CA GLU A 115 -25.78 -4.90 -2.69
C GLU A 115 -24.51 -4.60 -3.50
N LEU A 116 -23.50 -5.50 -3.43
CA LEU A 116 -22.27 -5.38 -4.21
C LEU A 116 -22.50 -5.45 -5.71
N GLN A 117 -23.43 -6.31 -6.17
CA GLN A 117 -23.78 -6.39 -7.59
C GLN A 117 -24.35 -5.08 -8.11
N GLU A 118 -25.22 -4.44 -7.33
CA GLU A 118 -25.82 -3.14 -7.66
C GLU A 118 -24.78 -2.03 -7.66
N LYS A 119 -23.99 -1.93 -6.60
CA LYS A 119 -22.93 -0.89 -6.46
C LYS A 119 -21.83 -1.01 -7.52
N LEU A 120 -21.38 -2.20 -7.83
CA LEU A 120 -20.29 -2.42 -8.78
C LEU A 120 -20.73 -2.49 -10.24
N GLY A 121 -22.05 -2.60 -10.52
CA GLY A 121 -22.57 -2.63 -11.88
C GLY A 121 -22.05 -3.81 -12.73
N ILE A 122 -21.97 -5.02 -12.15
CA ILE A 122 -21.33 -6.18 -12.78
C ILE A 122 -22.27 -6.83 -13.83
N PRO A 123 -21.80 -7.10 -15.05
CA PRO A 123 -22.61 -7.74 -16.10
C PRO A 123 -22.72 -9.26 -15.89
N LEU A 124 -23.60 -9.71 -14.98
CA LEU A 124 -23.70 -11.10 -14.52
C LEU A 124 -24.02 -12.13 -15.60
N LYS A 125 -24.71 -11.73 -16.68
CA LYS A 125 -25.15 -12.64 -17.76
C LYS A 125 -24.11 -12.82 -18.86
N ARG A 126 -23.13 -11.93 -18.93
CA ARG A 126 -22.06 -11.98 -19.94
C ARG A 126 -21.01 -13.03 -19.54
N ARG A 127 -20.39 -13.68 -20.52
CA ARG A 127 -19.22 -14.54 -20.28
C ARG A 127 -18.03 -13.69 -19.84
N ILE A 128 -17.25 -14.20 -18.90
CA ILE A 128 -16.08 -13.51 -18.33
C ILE A 128 -15.02 -13.22 -19.41
N SER A 129 -14.89 -14.09 -20.42
CA SER A 129 -14.04 -13.83 -21.59
C SER A 129 -14.38 -12.55 -22.36
N HIS A 130 -15.63 -12.08 -22.29
CA HIS A 130 -16.11 -10.87 -22.96
C HIS A 130 -16.20 -9.66 -21.98
N CYS A 131 -15.76 -9.80 -20.75
CA CYS A 131 -15.68 -8.71 -19.79
C CYS A 131 -14.41 -7.90 -19.97
N SER A 132 -14.51 -6.58 -19.79
CA SER A 132 -13.36 -5.70 -19.71
C SER A 132 -12.50 -6.04 -18.47
N ARG A 133 -11.26 -5.55 -18.43
CA ARG A 133 -10.39 -5.71 -17.25
C ARG A 133 -11.06 -5.15 -15.98
N GLY A 134 -11.68 -3.96 -16.06
CA GLY A 134 -12.39 -3.35 -14.94
C GLY A 134 -13.59 -4.21 -14.46
N GLU A 135 -14.38 -4.77 -15.39
CA GLU A 135 -15.49 -5.67 -15.04
C GLU A 135 -14.98 -6.96 -14.37
N LYS A 136 -13.84 -7.51 -14.81
CA LYS A 136 -13.20 -8.68 -14.17
C LYS A 136 -12.72 -8.35 -12.76
N VAL A 137 -12.11 -7.19 -12.54
CA VAL A 137 -11.65 -6.74 -11.22
C VAL A 137 -12.83 -6.50 -10.29
N LYS A 138 -13.90 -5.84 -10.77
CA LYS A 138 -15.16 -5.66 -10.01
C LYS A 138 -15.77 -7.00 -9.58
N LEU A 139 -15.79 -7.99 -10.48
CA LEU A 139 -16.26 -9.33 -10.16
C LEU A 139 -15.38 -10.03 -9.14
N ALA A 140 -14.03 -9.95 -9.28
CA ALA A 140 -13.10 -10.52 -8.32
C ALA A 140 -13.26 -9.90 -6.92
N LEU A 141 -13.46 -8.60 -6.85
CA LEU A 141 -13.71 -7.90 -5.59
C LEU A 141 -15.02 -8.36 -4.95
N LEU A 142 -16.11 -8.44 -5.71
CA LEU A 142 -17.37 -8.99 -5.21
C LEU A 142 -17.15 -10.36 -4.58
N LEU A 143 -16.45 -11.26 -5.27
CA LEU A 143 -16.19 -12.61 -4.77
C LEU A 143 -15.36 -12.59 -3.47
N ALA A 144 -14.37 -11.68 -3.39
CA ALA A 144 -13.48 -11.56 -2.24
C ALA A 144 -14.14 -10.91 -1.01
N MET A 145 -15.24 -10.17 -1.19
CA MET A 145 -15.90 -9.40 -0.13
C MET A 145 -17.18 -10.03 0.37
N THR A 146 -17.90 -10.83 -0.45
CA THR A 146 -19.25 -11.30 -0.13
C THR A 146 -19.33 -12.18 1.11
N PHE A 147 -18.28 -12.87 1.48
CA PHE A 147 -18.22 -13.69 2.70
C PHE A 147 -17.78 -12.90 3.94
N ARG A 148 -17.75 -11.56 3.87
CA ARG A 148 -17.39 -10.62 4.95
C ARG A 148 -16.06 -10.95 5.60
N PRO A 149 -14.93 -10.81 4.86
CA PRO A 149 -13.60 -11.08 5.39
C PRO A 149 -13.23 -10.07 6.50
N ARG A 150 -12.32 -10.45 7.39
CA ARG A 150 -11.68 -9.52 8.35
C ARG A 150 -10.49 -8.78 7.72
N LEU A 151 -9.89 -9.36 6.70
CA LEU A 151 -8.75 -8.81 5.97
C LEU A 151 -8.99 -8.89 4.46
N LEU A 152 -8.84 -7.78 3.77
CA LEU A 152 -8.84 -7.70 2.32
C LEU A 152 -7.43 -7.41 1.82
N ILE A 153 -6.85 -8.33 1.07
CA ILE A 153 -5.54 -8.17 0.44
C ILE A 153 -5.73 -7.91 -1.05
N LEU A 154 -5.23 -6.78 -1.53
CA LEU A 154 -5.37 -6.34 -2.91
C LEU A 154 -4.00 -6.08 -3.53
N ASP A 155 -3.62 -6.85 -4.55
CA ASP A 155 -2.34 -6.69 -5.23
C ASP A 155 -2.53 -5.92 -6.54
N GLU A 156 -2.15 -4.63 -6.56
CA GLU A 156 -2.30 -3.69 -7.68
C GLU A 156 -3.73 -3.70 -8.30
N PRO A 157 -4.80 -3.63 -7.48
CA PRO A 157 -6.17 -3.89 -7.96
C PRO A 157 -6.65 -2.84 -8.95
N PHE A 158 -6.05 -1.66 -8.93
CA PHE A 158 -6.46 -0.51 -9.75
C PHE A 158 -5.59 -0.32 -11.00
N ALA A 159 -4.54 -1.13 -11.17
CA ALA A 159 -3.60 -0.98 -12.28
C ALA A 159 -4.29 -1.17 -13.64
N GLY A 160 -4.12 -0.18 -14.52
CA GLY A 160 -4.67 -0.21 -15.88
C GLY A 160 -6.19 -0.06 -15.97
N LEU A 161 -6.85 0.42 -14.91
CA LEU A 161 -8.24 0.86 -14.98
C LEU A 161 -8.31 2.29 -15.52
N ASP A 162 -9.42 2.60 -16.19
CA ASP A 162 -9.78 3.97 -16.54
C ASP A 162 -9.91 4.83 -15.28
N PRO A 163 -9.46 6.11 -15.28
CA PRO A 163 -9.47 6.97 -14.09
C PRO A 163 -10.84 7.12 -13.43
N LEU A 164 -11.92 7.17 -14.20
CA LEU A 164 -13.28 7.28 -13.65
C LEU A 164 -13.68 5.99 -12.94
N VAL A 165 -13.50 4.85 -13.62
CA VAL A 165 -13.78 3.52 -13.06
C VAL A 165 -12.95 3.27 -11.80
N ARG A 166 -11.70 3.71 -11.79
CA ARG A 166 -10.80 3.63 -10.64
C ARG A 166 -11.31 4.44 -9.46
N SER A 167 -11.73 5.70 -9.68
CA SER A 167 -12.27 6.53 -8.60
C SER A 167 -13.53 5.93 -7.98
N GLU A 168 -14.50 5.51 -8.81
CA GLU A 168 -15.72 4.84 -8.35
C GLU A 168 -15.43 3.57 -7.54
N PHE A 169 -14.41 2.82 -7.97
CA PHE A 169 -14.01 1.60 -7.31
C PHE A 169 -13.37 1.88 -5.93
N LEU A 170 -12.47 2.88 -5.85
CA LEU A 170 -11.86 3.33 -4.61
C LEU A 170 -12.90 3.79 -3.59
N ASP A 171 -13.87 4.60 -4.04
CA ASP A 171 -14.95 5.10 -3.18
C ASP A 171 -15.81 3.94 -2.65
N THR A 172 -16.10 2.95 -3.50
CA THR A 172 -16.86 1.76 -3.12
C THR A 172 -16.10 0.91 -2.09
N VAL A 173 -14.81 0.64 -2.31
CA VAL A 173 -13.97 -0.11 -1.36
C VAL A 173 -13.90 0.61 -0.02
N LEU A 174 -13.68 1.93 -0.04
CA LEU A 174 -13.58 2.76 1.16
C LEU A 174 -14.89 2.73 1.97
N GLU A 175 -16.02 2.92 1.31
CA GLU A 175 -17.33 2.89 1.95
C GLU A 175 -17.58 1.55 2.64
N ILE A 176 -17.39 0.45 1.91
CA ILE A 176 -17.69 -0.90 2.41
C ILE A 176 -16.78 -1.30 3.56
N THR A 177 -15.49 -1.00 3.46
CA THR A 177 -14.52 -1.40 4.48
C THR A 177 -14.70 -0.63 5.77
N ARG A 178 -14.99 0.67 5.71
CA ARG A 178 -15.30 1.49 6.90
C ARG A 178 -16.58 1.06 7.61
N GLN A 179 -17.61 0.67 6.86
CA GLN A 179 -18.88 0.21 7.44
C GLN A 179 -18.76 -1.14 8.17
N ASN A 180 -17.73 -1.95 7.86
CA ASN A 180 -17.59 -3.30 8.37
C ASN A 180 -16.34 -3.50 9.24
N ASP A 181 -15.58 -2.46 9.57
CA ASP A 181 -14.33 -2.49 10.34
C ASP A 181 -13.30 -3.50 9.79
N TRP A 182 -13.23 -3.62 8.47
CA TRP A 182 -12.28 -4.52 7.83
C TRP A 182 -10.88 -3.91 7.77
N SER A 183 -9.88 -4.77 7.86
CA SER A 183 -8.51 -4.37 7.53
C SER A 183 -8.29 -4.50 6.03
N ILE A 184 -7.57 -3.53 5.46
CA ILE A 184 -7.15 -3.59 4.06
C ILE A 184 -5.62 -3.56 3.99
N PHE A 185 -5.05 -4.44 3.19
CA PHE A 185 -3.66 -4.38 2.79
C PHE A 185 -3.60 -4.35 1.27
N PHE A 186 -3.26 -3.22 0.69
CA PHE A 186 -3.27 -3.07 -0.77
C PHE A 186 -1.95 -2.56 -1.30
N SER A 187 -1.45 -3.17 -2.39
CA SER A 187 -0.31 -2.64 -3.11
C SER A 187 -0.75 -1.66 -4.19
N THR A 188 0.04 -0.62 -4.36
CA THR A 188 -0.11 0.34 -5.46
C THR A 188 1.23 0.99 -5.78
N HIS A 189 1.36 1.52 -6.98
CA HIS A 189 2.43 2.44 -7.38
C HIS A 189 1.89 3.87 -7.57
N ASP A 190 0.60 4.06 -7.37
CA ASP A 190 -0.07 5.36 -7.50
C ASP A 190 -0.35 5.97 -6.12
N ILE A 191 0.15 7.16 -5.93
CA ILE A 191 0.13 7.86 -4.65
C ILE A 191 -1.26 8.42 -4.36
N ASP A 192 -2.03 8.78 -5.39
CA ASP A 192 -3.38 9.32 -5.22
C ASP A 192 -4.32 8.29 -4.58
N ASP A 193 -4.10 6.98 -4.81
CA ASP A 193 -4.85 5.93 -4.12
C ASP A 193 -4.53 5.87 -2.64
N VAL A 194 -3.24 6.09 -2.29
CA VAL A 194 -2.79 6.05 -0.90
C VAL A 194 -3.44 7.17 -0.10
N GLU A 195 -3.42 8.40 -0.61
CA GLU A 195 -4.02 9.56 0.06
C GLU A 195 -5.54 9.41 0.29
N LYS A 196 -6.22 8.65 -0.56
CA LYS A 196 -7.66 8.40 -0.43
C LYS A 196 -8.02 7.28 0.55
N LEU A 197 -7.25 6.19 0.54
CA LEU A 197 -7.64 4.95 1.20
C LEU A 197 -6.87 4.65 2.48
N ALA A 198 -5.60 5.08 2.59
CA ALA A 198 -4.70 4.55 3.59
C ALA A 198 -4.73 5.32 4.91
N ASP A 199 -4.74 4.57 6.01
CA ASP A 199 -4.40 5.07 7.35
C ASP A 199 -2.90 4.93 7.62
N ASP A 200 -2.31 3.84 7.10
CA ASP A 200 -0.88 3.52 7.24
C ASP A 200 -0.22 3.36 5.87
N VAL A 201 1.05 3.70 5.81
CA VAL A 201 1.86 3.53 4.60
C VAL A 201 3.11 2.73 4.90
N VAL A 202 3.35 1.76 4.03
CA VAL A 202 4.57 0.95 4.01
C VAL A 202 5.23 1.17 2.65
N ILE A 203 6.47 1.68 2.65
CA ILE A 203 7.23 1.91 1.42
C ILE A 203 8.33 0.87 1.32
N ILE A 204 8.35 0.17 0.18
CA ILE A 204 9.39 -0.80 -0.17
C ILE A 204 10.15 -0.33 -1.41
N ASP A 205 11.48 -0.46 -1.38
CA ASP A 205 12.33 -0.28 -2.55
C ASP A 205 13.40 -1.36 -2.58
N GLU A 206 13.67 -1.92 -3.77
CA GLU A 206 14.63 -3.00 -4.00
C GLU A 206 14.54 -4.16 -2.98
N GLY A 207 13.32 -4.55 -2.63
CA GLY A 207 13.05 -5.64 -1.68
C GLY A 207 13.24 -5.29 -0.21
N ARG A 208 13.56 -4.04 0.12
CA ARG A 208 13.81 -3.59 1.50
C ARG A 208 12.74 -2.63 1.97
N LEU A 209 12.34 -2.79 3.22
CA LEU A 209 11.43 -1.86 3.90
C LEU A 209 12.15 -0.53 4.12
N GLN A 210 11.52 0.57 3.70
CA GLN A 210 12.05 1.92 3.84
C GLN A 210 11.27 2.76 4.85
N VAL A 211 9.93 2.61 4.85
CA VAL A 211 9.00 3.32 5.72
C VAL A 211 7.90 2.36 6.16
N SER A 212 7.48 2.46 7.42
CA SER A 212 6.31 1.78 7.96
C SER A 212 5.76 2.61 9.12
N GLU A 213 4.77 3.44 8.84
CA GLU A 213 4.16 4.34 9.82
C GLU A 213 2.78 4.82 9.37
N SER A 214 2.05 5.55 10.23
CA SER A 214 0.79 6.17 9.82
C SER A 214 1.04 7.27 8.79
N LEU A 215 0.08 7.46 7.89
CA LEU A 215 0.15 8.51 6.86
C LEU A 215 0.28 9.90 7.48
N ASP A 216 -0.46 10.15 8.55
CA ASP A 216 -0.39 11.42 9.30
C ASP A 216 1.01 11.66 9.87
N SER A 217 1.60 10.66 10.55
CA SER A 217 2.96 10.75 11.09
C SER A 217 3.99 11.06 10.00
N LEU A 218 3.88 10.36 8.85
CA LEU A 218 4.77 10.60 7.72
C LEU A 218 4.63 12.04 7.21
N GLN A 219 3.41 12.52 7.02
CA GLN A 219 3.15 13.88 6.54
C GLN A 219 3.55 14.95 7.57
N GLU A 220 3.43 14.69 8.88
CA GLU A 220 3.81 15.63 9.92
C GLU A 220 5.32 15.82 10.03
N ARG A 221 6.11 14.74 9.93
CA ARG A 221 7.56 14.80 10.12
C ARG A 221 8.34 15.23 8.89
N PHE A 222 7.71 15.29 7.71
CA PHE A 222 8.32 15.81 6.50
C PHE A 222 7.88 17.26 6.27
N ARG A 223 8.85 18.17 6.18
CA ARG A 223 8.60 19.60 5.87
C ARG A 223 9.62 20.09 4.85
N ARG A 224 9.15 20.92 3.94
CA ARG A 224 10.03 21.75 3.12
C ARG A 224 10.46 22.94 3.96
N ILE A 225 11.75 23.19 4.00
CA ILE A 225 12.35 24.33 4.65
C ILE A 225 12.95 25.22 3.59
N ASP A 226 12.61 26.49 3.63
CA ASP A 226 13.19 27.56 2.83
C ASP A 226 13.95 28.51 3.77
N LEU A 227 15.25 28.70 3.52
CA LEU A 227 16.09 29.71 4.17
C LEU A 227 16.29 30.84 3.18
N ILE A 228 15.85 32.06 3.54
CA ILE A 228 15.87 33.23 2.68
C ILE A 228 16.67 34.34 3.35
N GLY A 229 17.69 34.84 2.67
CA GLY A 229 18.62 35.85 3.18
C GLY A 229 20.00 35.28 3.49
N PRO A 230 20.93 36.10 3.99
CA PRO A 230 22.32 35.69 4.26
C PRO A 230 22.39 34.56 5.28
N HIS A 231 23.03 33.46 4.94
CA HIS A 231 23.24 32.33 5.85
C HIS A 231 24.44 31.48 5.46
N GLU A 232 25.05 30.84 6.47
CA GLU A 232 26.09 29.83 6.27
C GLU A 232 25.56 28.61 5.52
N PRO A 233 26.42 27.85 4.84
CA PRO A 233 26.01 26.62 4.16
C PRO A 233 25.32 25.65 5.11
N VAL A 234 24.13 25.16 4.71
CA VAL A 234 23.41 24.14 5.46
C VAL A 234 24.19 22.84 5.48
N SER A 235 24.49 22.32 6.66
CA SER A 235 25.17 21.04 6.82
C SER A 235 24.30 19.87 6.36
N LYS A 236 24.84 19.04 5.49
CA LYS A 236 24.16 17.81 5.06
C LYS A 236 24.12 16.80 6.20
N THR A 237 22.94 16.55 6.73
CA THR A 237 22.68 15.51 7.74
C THR A 237 21.76 14.44 7.16
N ALA A 238 21.60 13.30 7.86
CA ALA A 238 20.68 12.24 7.47
C ALA A 238 19.20 12.72 7.46
N ALA A 239 18.90 13.80 8.20
CA ALA A 239 17.57 14.40 8.25
C ALA A 239 17.29 15.40 7.11
N ILE A 240 18.24 15.68 6.24
CA ILE A 240 18.12 16.66 5.17
C ILE A 240 18.19 15.98 3.81
N LEU A 241 17.16 16.17 2.98
CA LEU A 241 17.08 15.66 1.62
C LEU A 241 16.93 16.80 0.61
N GLY A 242 17.48 16.59 -0.59
CA GLY A 242 17.27 17.50 -1.73
C GLY A 242 17.73 18.93 -1.46
N LEU A 243 18.86 19.13 -0.77
CA LEU A 243 19.40 20.46 -0.51
C LEU A 243 19.81 21.13 -1.82
N GLU A 244 19.16 22.23 -2.12
CA GLU A 244 19.42 23.14 -3.25
C GLU A 244 19.77 24.50 -2.70
N ARG A 245 20.74 25.22 -3.34
CA ARG A 245 21.15 26.57 -2.95
C ARG A 245 21.29 27.44 -4.20
N GLU A 246 20.61 28.58 -4.17
CA GLU A 246 20.71 29.63 -5.20
C GLU A 246 20.96 30.97 -4.52
N GLY A 247 22.22 31.44 -4.52
CA GLY A 247 22.63 32.66 -3.81
C GLY A 247 22.33 32.59 -2.32
N ASP A 248 21.52 33.52 -1.84
CA ASP A 248 21.07 33.61 -0.44
C ASP A 248 19.76 32.84 -0.16
N HIS A 249 19.37 31.94 -1.03
CA HIS A 249 18.21 31.05 -0.83
C HIS A 249 18.67 29.60 -0.81
N SER A 250 18.36 28.89 0.29
CA SER A 250 18.52 27.44 0.39
C SER A 250 17.16 26.77 0.61
N ARG A 251 16.92 25.70 -0.10
CA ARG A 251 15.71 24.86 0.02
C ARG A 251 16.08 23.42 0.26
N PHE A 252 15.40 22.76 1.21
CA PHE A 252 15.59 21.34 1.49
C PHE A 252 14.35 20.73 2.14
N ILE A 253 14.32 19.40 2.22
CA ILE A 253 13.29 18.65 2.93
C ILE A 253 13.89 18.15 4.24
N HIS A 254 13.27 18.52 5.36
CA HIS A 254 13.58 17.96 6.67
C HIS A 254 12.72 16.75 6.93
N THR A 255 13.32 15.60 7.29
CA THR A 255 12.65 14.30 7.38
C THR A 255 12.24 13.89 8.81
N ALA A 256 12.63 14.67 9.80
CA ALA A 256 12.37 14.45 11.22
C ALA A 256 11.92 15.76 11.90
N PHE A 257 11.06 16.50 11.24
CA PHE A 257 10.53 17.76 11.73
C PHE A 257 9.70 17.57 13.00
N ASN A 258 9.88 18.43 13.98
CA ASN A 258 9.14 18.48 15.23
C ASN A 258 8.99 19.94 15.72
N GLY A 259 8.37 20.13 16.89
CA GLY A 259 8.10 21.47 17.45
C GLY A 259 9.33 22.35 17.64
N ASP A 260 10.52 21.77 17.88
CA ASP A 260 11.77 22.52 18.16
C ASP A 260 12.59 22.78 16.90
N THR A 261 12.26 22.10 15.79
CA THR A 261 13.10 22.13 14.57
C THR A 261 13.25 23.52 13.99
N LEU A 262 12.15 24.31 13.92
CA LEU A 262 12.22 25.68 13.41
C LEU A 262 13.09 26.58 14.29
N ALA A 263 12.93 26.50 15.60
CA ALA A 263 13.74 27.28 16.56
C ALA A 263 15.23 26.94 16.43
N THR A 264 15.55 25.66 16.26
CA THR A 264 16.94 25.21 16.08
C THR A 264 17.53 25.74 14.77
N ILE A 265 16.80 25.60 13.65
CA ILE A 265 17.27 26.10 12.34
C ILE A 265 17.41 27.63 12.37
N GLN A 266 16.48 28.35 13.02
CA GLN A 266 16.57 29.81 13.14
C GLN A 266 17.74 30.24 14.01
N ALA A 267 18.07 29.51 15.06
CA ALA A 267 19.23 29.77 15.90
C ALA A 267 20.59 29.55 15.15
N ASP A 268 20.64 28.50 14.30
CA ASP A 268 21.80 28.21 13.45
C ASP A 268 21.95 29.24 12.30
N HIS A 269 20.87 29.88 11.89
CA HIS A 269 20.83 30.84 10.77
C HIS A 269 20.11 32.15 11.17
N PRO A 270 20.65 32.93 12.13
CA PRO A 270 19.94 34.07 12.75
C PRO A 270 19.63 35.23 11.79
N GLN A 271 20.34 35.35 10.68
CA GLN A 271 20.15 36.40 9.68
C GLN A 271 19.19 35.96 8.52
N ALA A 272 18.89 34.67 8.41
CA ALA A 272 17.95 34.17 7.43
C ALA A 272 16.53 34.14 7.99
N ARG A 273 15.57 34.34 7.12
CA ARG A 273 14.17 33.99 7.38
C ARG A 273 13.98 32.52 7.12
N VAL A 274 13.41 31.79 8.07
CA VAL A 274 13.13 30.36 7.99
C VAL A 274 11.63 30.16 7.76
N ASP A 275 11.25 29.65 6.61
CA ASP A 275 9.87 29.26 6.30
C ASP A 275 9.76 27.74 6.20
N ALA A 276 8.72 27.16 6.82
CA ALA A 276 8.40 25.75 6.71
C ALA A 276 7.03 25.54 6.06
N SER A 277 6.97 24.62 5.11
CA SER A 277 5.71 24.25 4.44
C SER A 277 5.50 22.73 4.43
N THR A 278 4.23 22.33 4.38
CA THR A 278 3.84 20.93 4.24
C THR A 278 4.21 20.39 2.86
N LEU A 279 4.43 19.09 2.80
CA LEU A 279 4.66 18.37 1.55
C LEU A 279 3.46 17.45 1.27
N SER A 280 3.10 17.33 -0.01
CA SER A 280 2.22 16.26 -0.46
C SER A 280 2.91 14.89 -0.32
N LEU A 281 2.14 13.82 -0.19
CA LEU A 281 2.70 12.46 -0.15
C LEU A 281 3.56 12.16 -1.40
N LYS A 282 3.17 12.71 -2.54
CA LYS A 282 3.91 12.58 -3.79
C LYS A 282 5.32 13.20 -3.70
N GLU A 283 5.44 14.38 -3.11
CA GLU A 283 6.73 15.04 -2.92
C GLU A 283 7.61 14.26 -1.93
N ILE A 284 7.01 13.76 -0.84
CA ILE A 284 7.70 12.90 0.14
C ILE A 284 8.23 11.62 -0.54
N PHE A 285 7.38 10.94 -1.32
CA PHE A 285 7.76 9.72 -2.03
C PHE A 285 8.89 9.95 -3.02
N ILE A 286 8.83 11.05 -3.80
CA ILE A 286 9.88 11.42 -4.75
C ILE A 286 11.20 11.68 -4.03
N ALA A 287 11.17 12.39 -2.89
CA ALA A 287 12.36 12.68 -2.09
C ALA A 287 13.00 11.40 -1.54
N LEU A 288 12.17 10.50 -1.00
CA LEU A 288 12.62 9.19 -0.52
C LEU A 288 13.19 8.33 -1.64
N ALA A 289 12.51 8.26 -2.79
CA ALA A 289 12.99 7.48 -3.93
C ALA A 289 14.35 7.95 -4.45
N LYS A 290 14.60 9.27 -4.47
CA LYS A 290 15.91 9.85 -4.81
C LYS A 290 16.98 9.46 -3.79
N LYS A 291 16.67 9.53 -2.49
CA LYS A 291 17.58 9.11 -1.41
C LYS A 291 17.98 7.64 -1.58
N PHE A 292 17.02 6.74 -1.76
CA PHE A 292 17.27 5.29 -1.89
C PHE A 292 18.15 4.97 -3.10
N GLN A 293 17.96 5.67 -4.23
CA GLN A 293 18.84 5.53 -5.40
C GLN A 293 20.28 5.98 -5.14
N THR A 294 20.46 6.99 -4.30
CA THR A 294 21.80 7.50 -3.95
C THR A 294 22.52 6.56 -2.97
N GLU A 295 21.78 5.97 -2.03
CA GLU A 295 22.34 5.05 -1.03
C GLU A 295 22.59 3.64 -1.59
N ASN A 296 21.83 3.23 -2.62
CA ASN A 296 21.96 1.94 -3.31
C ASN A 296 22.09 2.18 -4.82
N PRO A 297 23.22 2.65 -5.33
CA PRO A 297 23.41 2.80 -6.77
C PRO A 297 23.29 1.43 -7.43
N ARG A 298 22.43 1.32 -8.45
CA ARG A 298 22.24 0.07 -9.19
C ARG A 298 23.57 -0.40 -9.74
N SER A 299 24.05 -1.56 -9.28
CA SER A 299 25.20 -2.28 -9.83
C SER A 299 24.87 -2.88 -11.18
#